data_d5a7c8e4b9385b6082fc730b7a58dace
#
_entry.id   d5a7c8e4b9385b6082fc730b7a58dace
#
_cell.length_a   1.000
_cell.length_b   1.000
_cell.length_c   1.000
_cell.angle_alpha   90.00
_cell.angle_beta   90.00
_cell.angle_gamma   90.00
#
_symmetry.space_group_name_H-M   'P 1'
#
loop_
_entity.id
_entity.type
_entity.pdbx_description
1 polymer ?
#
loop_
_entity_poly.entity_id
_entity_poly.type
_entity_poly.pdbx_seq_one_letter_code
_entity_poly.pdbx_strand_id
1 'polypeptide(L)'
;MTNLCIRWERIANEILMYFRSMKKTAGDVSLSDCIETGKDGNALSLMDVLCSDEDLFEDLSARQTYKKLYEVMNEVLSERERMVITLRYGLGDRTPLTQREIAAKCGISRSYVSRIEKKALKNLQEALNG
;
A
#
# COMPACT_ATOMS: atom_id res chain seq x y z
N MET A 1 -43.48 40.83 2.13
CA MET A 1 -42.11 41.31 2.41
C MET A 1 -41.11 40.24 2.84
N THR A 2 -41.56 39.06 3.24
CA THR A 2 -40.70 37.97 3.73
C THR A 2 -39.88 37.21 2.66
N ASN A 3 -40.26 37.26 1.40
CA ASN A 3 -39.62 36.51 0.33
C ASN A 3 -38.32 37.12 -0.19
N LEU A 4 -38.16 38.42 -0.09
CA LEU A 4 -36.95 39.13 -0.55
C LEU A 4 -35.76 38.95 0.41
N CYS A 5 -35.99 39.01 1.72
CA CYS A 5 -34.94 38.79 2.72
C CYS A 5 -34.33 37.39 2.64
N ILE A 6 -35.17 36.36 2.50
CA ILE A 6 -34.70 34.98 2.38
C ILE A 6 -33.87 34.77 1.09
N ARG A 7 -34.22 35.47 0.04
CA ARG A 7 -33.52 35.42 -1.24
C ARG A 7 -32.14 36.09 -1.16
N TRP A 8 -32.02 37.21 -0.46
CA TRP A 8 -30.75 37.88 -0.22
C TRP A 8 -29.81 37.09 0.69
N GLU A 9 -30.32 36.46 1.73
CA GLU A 9 -29.53 35.57 2.62
C GLU A 9 -28.96 34.37 1.86
N ARG A 10 -29.72 33.76 0.96
CA ARG A 10 -29.23 32.66 0.10
C ARG A 10 -28.09 33.16 -0.81
N ILE A 11 -28.28 34.26 -1.50
CA ILE A 11 -27.26 34.85 -2.38
C ILE A 11 -25.99 35.18 -1.61
N ALA A 12 -26.12 35.80 -0.43
CA ALA A 12 -24.99 36.11 0.43
C ALA A 12 -24.24 34.83 0.87
N ASN A 13 -24.96 33.78 1.26
CA ASN A 13 -24.36 32.51 1.61
C ASN A 13 -23.66 31.82 0.43
N GLU A 14 -24.26 31.83 -0.75
CA GLU A 14 -23.61 31.30 -1.97
C GLU A 14 -22.32 32.03 -2.31
N ILE A 15 -22.32 33.36 -2.21
CA ILE A 15 -21.12 34.15 -2.40
C ILE A 15 -20.05 33.82 -1.36
N LEU A 16 -20.42 33.72 -0.09
CA LEU A 16 -19.48 33.31 0.97
C LEU A 16 -18.93 31.88 0.76
N MET A 17 -19.75 30.95 0.33
CA MET A 17 -19.34 29.59 -0.01
C MET A 17 -18.38 29.58 -1.19
N TYR A 18 -18.67 30.39 -2.22
CA TYR A 18 -17.77 30.57 -3.37
C TYR A 18 -16.39 31.11 -2.95
N PHE A 19 -16.34 32.17 -2.15
CA PHE A 19 -15.08 32.71 -1.65
C PHE A 19 -14.32 31.71 -0.74
N ARG A 20 -15.03 30.92 0.08
CA ARG A 20 -14.40 29.85 0.86
C ARG A 20 -13.83 28.75 -0.02
N SER A 21 -14.53 28.39 -1.09
CA SER A 21 -14.03 27.43 -2.08
C SER A 21 -12.78 27.97 -2.79
N MET A 22 -12.84 29.21 -3.30
CA MET A 22 -11.67 29.83 -3.92
C MET A 22 -10.48 29.95 -2.97
N LYS A 23 -10.72 30.21 -1.69
CA LYS A 23 -9.62 30.30 -0.71
C LYS A 23 -8.96 28.93 -0.47
N LYS A 24 -9.68 27.83 -0.61
CA LYS A 24 -9.10 26.48 -0.51
C LYS A 24 -8.20 26.16 -1.70
N THR A 25 -8.57 26.61 -2.90
CA THR A 25 -7.82 26.36 -4.13
C THR A 25 -6.82 27.46 -4.49
N ALA A 26 -6.78 28.55 -3.72
CA ALA A 26 -5.86 29.66 -3.96
C ALA A 26 -4.37 29.31 -3.82
N GLY A 27 -4.07 28.17 -3.18
CA GLY A 27 -2.72 27.62 -3.07
C GLY A 27 -2.41 26.51 -4.08
N ASP A 28 -3.37 26.14 -4.92
CA ASP A 28 -3.16 25.10 -5.93
C ASP A 28 -2.27 25.67 -7.05
N VAL A 29 -1.17 24.98 -7.32
CA VAL A 29 -0.23 25.31 -8.38
C VAL A 29 -0.36 24.27 -9.48
N SER A 30 -0.36 24.70 -10.74
CA SER A 30 -0.40 23.78 -11.87
C SER A 30 0.90 22.98 -11.98
N LEU A 31 0.81 21.67 -12.18
CA LEU A 31 1.97 20.82 -12.42
C LEU A 31 2.76 21.20 -13.69
N SER A 32 2.10 21.88 -14.61
CA SER A 32 2.71 22.41 -15.83
C SER A 32 3.34 23.80 -15.66
N ASP A 33 3.24 24.39 -14.48
CA ASP A 33 3.84 25.70 -14.23
C ASP A 33 5.36 25.59 -14.24
N CYS A 34 5.97 26.56 -14.92
CA CYS A 34 7.42 26.65 -15.02
C CYS A 34 7.98 27.20 -13.69
N ILE A 35 8.90 26.45 -13.07
CA ILE A 35 9.57 26.87 -11.84
C ILE A 35 10.75 27.76 -12.18
N GLU A 36 11.52 27.39 -13.18
CA GLU A 36 12.77 28.09 -13.54
C GLU A 36 13.02 27.98 -15.05
N THR A 37 13.43 29.07 -15.64
CA THR A 37 13.87 29.05 -17.04
C THR A 37 15.39 29.08 -17.04
N GLY A 38 16.00 27.98 -17.46
CA GLY A 38 17.46 27.91 -17.59
C GLY A 38 17.99 28.90 -18.62
N LYS A 39 19.28 29.22 -18.53
CA LYS A 39 19.97 30.09 -19.50
C LYS A 39 19.94 29.53 -20.92
N ASP A 40 19.70 28.25 -21.08
CA ASP A 40 19.62 27.52 -22.35
C ASP A 40 18.20 27.48 -22.94
N GLY A 41 17.25 28.22 -22.37
CA GLY A 41 15.87 28.32 -22.86
C GLY A 41 14.98 27.11 -22.49
N ASN A 42 15.50 26.11 -21.81
CA ASN A 42 14.70 25.01 -21.30
C ASN A 42 13.96 25.43 -20.03
N ALA A 43 12.63 25.34 -20.06
CA ALA A 43 11.78 25.59 -18.91
C ALA A 43 11.64 24.30 -18.09
N LEU A 44 11.98 24.38 -16.80
CA LEU A 44 11.78 23.28 -15.86
C LEU A 44 10.37 23.39 -15.29
N SER A 45 9.52 22.39 -15.54
CA SER A 45 8.17 22.34 -14.98
C SER A 45 8.16 21.66 -13.60
N LEU A 46 7.11 21.92 -12.81
CA LEU A 46 6.91 21.26 -11.54
C LEU A 46 6.80 19.72 -11.72
N MET A 47 6.27 19.30 -12.85
CA MET A 47 6.11 17.89 -13.21
C MET A 47 7.45 17.17 -13.41
N ASP A 48 8.48 17.87 -13.89
CA ASP A 48 9.82 17.31 -14.10
C ASP A 48 10.59 17.09 -12.78
N VAL A 49 10.21 17.86 -11.73
CA VAL A 49 10.85 17.78 -10.40
C VAL A 49 10.12 16.81 -9.47
N LEU A 50 8.81 16.65 -9.66
CA LEU A 50 8.00 15.71 -8.89
C LEU A 50 8.19 14.29 -9.45
N CYS A 51 9.07 13.54 -8.84
CA CYS A 51 9.12 12.09 -9.01
C CYS A 51 8.33 11.43 -7.88
N SER A 52 7.61 10.37 -8.20
CA SER A 52 7.09 9.48 -7.17
C SER A 52 8.27 8.69 -6.60
N ASP A 53 8.34 8.56 -5.27
CA ASP A 53 9.32 7.68 -4.60
C ASP A 53 9.03 6.19 -4.87
N GLU A 54 7.98 5.89 -5.62
CA GLU A 54 7.62 4.53 -6.00
C GLU A 54 8.53 4.06 -7.15
N ASP A 55 9.51 3.25 -6.80
CA ASP A 55 10.34 2.57 -7.78
C ASP A 55 9.51 1.42 -8.40
N LEU A 56 8.99 1.65 -9.60
CA LEU A 56 8.25 0.65 -10.39
C LEU A 56 9.03 -0.65 -10.57
N PHE A 57 10.36 -0.56 -10.60
CA PHE A 57 11.21 -1.74 -10.73
C PHE A 57 11.21 -2.55 -9.44
N GLU A 58 11.30 -1.90 -8.27
CA GLU A 58 11.22 -2.58 -6.97
C GLU A 58 9.85 -3.24 -6.78
N ASP A 59 8.76 -2.55 -7.14
CA ASP A 59 7.41 -3.11 -7.02
C ASP A 59 7.21 -4.32 -7.94
N LEU A 60 7.66 -4.25 -9.19
CA LEU A 60 7.62 -5.39 -10.11
C LEU A 60 8.49 -6.56 -9.63
N SER A 61 9.70 -6.27 -9.15
CA SER A 61 10.61 -7.28 -8.60
C SER A 61 10.00 -7.95 -7.36
N ALA A 62 9.41 -7.17 -6.45
CA ALA A 62 8.70 -7.69 -5.29
C ALA A 62 7.53 -8.59 -5.70
N ARG A 63 6.68 -8.17 -6.64
CA ARG A 63 5.55 -8.97 -7.15
C ARG A 63 6.00 -10.28 -7.78
N GLN A 64 7.08 -10.29 -8.56
CA GLN A 64 7.66 -11.50 -9.13
C GLN A 64 8.18 -12.44 -8.04
N THR A 65 8.85 -11.89 -7.03
CA THR A 65 9.36 -12.66 -5.89
C THR A 65 8.22 -13.29 -5.09
N TYR A 66 7.16 -12.55 -4.83
CA TYR A 66 5.96 -13.08 -4.17
C TYR A 66 5.31 -14.20 -4.99
N LYS A 67 5.18 -14.03 -6.30
CA LYS A 67 4.61 -15.06 -7.17
C LYS A 67 5.45 -16.35 -7.11
N LYS A 68 6.76 -16.26 -7.25
CA LYS A 68 7.68 -17.39 -7.14
C LYS A 68 7.59 -18.05 -5.77
N LEU A 69 7.49 -17.27 -4.70
CA LEU A 69 7.32 -17.80 -3.35
C LEU A 69 6.04 -18.65 -3.22
N TYR A 70 4.91 -18.18 -3.73
CA TYR A 70 3.65 -18.93 -3.69
C TYR A 70 3.71 -20.22 -4.51
N GLU A 71 4.35 -20.20 -5.68
CA GLU A 71 4.56 -21.38 -6.50
C GLU A 71 5.37 -22.44 -5.75
N VAL A 72 6.53 -22.07 -5.21
CA VAL A 72 7.40 -22.94 -4.42
C VAL A 72 6.70 -23.45 -3.15
N MET A 73 5.94 -22.61 -2.46
CA MET A 73 5.16 -23.03 -1.29
C MET A 73 4.14 -24.11 -1.63
N ASN A 74 3.53 -24.05 -2.81
CA ASN A 74 2.56 -25.05 -3.25
C ASN A 74 3.22 -26.39 -3.63
N GLU A 75 4.45 -26.33 -4.15
CA GLU A 75 5.18 -27.54 -4.60
C GLU A 75 5.88 -28.26 -3.46
N VAL A 76 6.48 -27.52 -2.54
CA VAL A 76 7.43 -28.08 -1.54
C VAL A 76 6.78 -28.29 -0.17
N LEU A 77 5.80 -27.48 0.20
CA LEU A 77 5.19 -27.56 1.52
C LEU A 77 3.93 -28.43 1.54
N SER A 78 3.82 -29.27 2.57
CA SER A 78 2.56 -29.93 2.87
C SER A 78 1.47 -28.92 3.26
N GLU A 79 0.21 -29.28 3.16
CA GLU A 79 -0.92 -28.42 3.48
C GLU A 79 -0.84 -27.86 4.91
N ARG A 80 -0.39 -28.67 5.88
CA ARG A 80 -0.18 -28.22 7.27
C ARG A 80 0.96 -27.23 7.41
N GLU A 81 2.09 -27.47 6.75
CA GLU A 81 3.25 -26.57 6.77
C GLU A 81 2.88 -25.23 6.12
N ARG A 82 2.20 -25.27 4.99
CA ARG A 82 1.71 -24.08 4.29
C ARG A 82 0.73 -23.26 5.15
N MET A 83 -0.23 -23.92 5.82
CA MET A 83 -1.16 -23.26 6.73
C MET A 83 -0.41 -22.55 7.87
N VAL A 84 0.56 -23.19 8.49
CA VAL A 84 1.35 -22.61 9.59
C VAL A 84 2.14 -21.38 9.10
N ILE A 85 2.81 -21.48 7.96
CA ILE A 85 3.57 -20.37 7.37
C ILE A 85 2.64 -19.23 6.98
N THR A 86 1.52 -19.49 6.32
CA THR A 86 0.53 -18.47 5.94
C THR A 86 0.00 -17.70 7.15
N LEU A 87 -0.35 -18.40 8.23
CA LEU A 87 -0.83 -17.77 9.46
C LEU A 87 0.28 -17.04 10.21
N ARG A 88 1.49 -17.55 10.19
CA ARG A 88 2.62 -16.97 10.91
C ARG A 88 3.09 -15.64 10.31
N TYR A 89 3.17 -15.60 8.99
CA TYR A 89 3.69 -14.44 8.26
C TYR A 89 2.58 -13.57 7.67
N GLY A 90 1.31 -13.91 7.89
CA GLY A 90 0.19 -13.11 7.41
C GLY A 90 0.06 -13.08 5.89
N LEU A 91 0.44 -14.15 5.21
CA LEU A 91 0.37 -14.20 3.74
C LEU A 91 -1.09 -14.16 3.26
N GLY A 92 -1.36 -13.41 2.18
CA GLY A 92 -2.70 -13.23 1.62
C GLY A 92 -3.56 -12.26 2.43
N ASP A 93 -3.03 -11.08 2.76
CA ASP A 93 -3.70 -9.96 3.47
C ASP A 93 -4.27 -10.33 4.84
N ARG A 94 -3.62 -11.27 5.51
CA ARG A 94 -3.99 -11.70 6.87
C ARG A 94 -3.07 -11.06 7.90
N THR A 95 -3.58 -10.84 9.10
CA THR A 95 -2.74 -10.43 10.22
C THR A 95 -1.84 -11.57 10.67
N PRO A 96 -0.51 -11.35 10.84
CA PRO A 96 0.40 -12.38 11.31
C PRO A 96 0.07 -12.81 12.75
N LEU A 97 0.06 -14.10 12.99
CA LEU A 97 -0.25 -14.71 14.29
C LEU A 97 1.02 -15.19 15.00
N THR A 98 0.97 -15.20 16.33
CA THR A 98 2.03 -15.79 17.14
C THR A 98 1.95 -17.31 17.12
N GLN A 99 3.07 -18.01 17.37
CA GLN A 99 3.09 -19.47 17.47
C GLN A 99 2.07 -20.01 18.49
N ARG A 100 1.77 -19.25 19.54
CA ARG A 100 0.81 -19.63 20.59
C ARG A 100 -0.63 -19.58 20.07
N GLU A 101 -0.97 -18.56 19.31
CA GLU A 101 -2.29 -18.39 18.69
C GLU A 101 -2.51 -19.44 17.60
N ILE A 102 -1.48 -19.73 16.78
CA ILE A 102 -1.54 -20.79 15.77
C ILE A 102 -1.74 -22.14 16.44
N ALA A 103 -1.03 -22.42 17.53
CA ALA A 103 -1.18 -23.63 18.30
C ALA A 103 -2.60 -23.81 18.83
N ALA A 104 -3.18 -22.75 19.39
CA ALA A 104 -4.56 -22.75 19.86
C ALA A 104 -5.56 -22.96 18.71
N LYS A 105 -5.35 -22.29 17.57
CA LYS A 105 -6.23 -22.38 16.40
C LYS A 105 -6.19 -23.75 15.73
N CYS A 106 -5.03 -24.38 15.69
CA CYS A 106 -4.82 -25.70 15.06
C CYS A 106 -4.98 -26.88 16.02
N GLY A 107 -5.21 -26.63 17.30
CA GLY A 107 -5.34 -27.69 18.32
C GLY A 107 -4.06 -28.51 18.56
N ILE A 108 -2.88 -27.88 18.40
CA ILE A 108 -1.57 -28.52 18.53
C ILE A 108 -0.70 -27.79 19.56
N SER A 109 0.39 -28.42 20.00
CA SER A 109 1.30 -27.76 20.93
C SER A 109 2.14 -26.67 20.25
N ARG A 110 2.49 -25.60 20.99
CA ARG A 110 3.39 -24.55 20.51
C ARG A 110 4.74 -25.11 20.02
N SER A 111 5.27 -26.07 20.73
CA SER A 111 6.54 -26.72 20.36
C SER A 111 6.46 -27.43 19.01
N TYR A 112 5.30 -28.00 18.69
CA TYR A 112 5.06 -28.63 17.41
C TYR A 112 4.93 -27.61 16.29
N VAL A 113 4.24 -26.48 16.51
CA VAL A 113 4.20 -25.34 15.56
C VAL A 113 5.61 -24.86 15.24
N SER A 114 6.47 -24.68 16.25
CA SER A 114 7.85 -24.24 16.06
C SER A 114 8.69 -25.24 15.23
N ARG A 115 8.46 -26.55 15.40
CA ARG A 115 9.14 -27.57 14.57
C ARG A 115 8.67 -27.53 13.11
N ILE A 116 7.36 -27.40 12.90
CA ILE A 116 6.77 -27.28 11.57
C ILE A 116 7.33 -26.04 10.87
N GLU A 117 7.33 -24.89 11.55
CA GLU A 117 7.85 -23.63 11.02
C GLU A 117 9.31 -23.76 10.58
N LYS A 118 10.19 -24.29 11.46
CA LYS A 118 11.61 -24.48 11.13
C LYS A 118 11.82 -25.42 9.94
N LYS A 119 11.08 -26.51 9.88
CA LYS A 119 11.17 -27.47 8.78
C LYS A 119 10.69 -26.84 7.47
N ALA A 120 9.56 -26.16 7.50
CA ALA A 120 8.98 -25.49 6.32
C ALA A 120 9.92 -24.41 5.77
N LEU A 121 10.50 -23.58 6.64
CA LEU A 121 11.46 -22.54 6.24
C LEU A 121 12.72 -23.16 5.61
N LYS A 122 13.22 -24.27 6.17
CA LYS A 122 14.37 -24.97 5.60
C LYS A 122 14.07 -25.50 4.20
N ASN A 123 12.94 -26.16 4.02
CA ASN A 123 12.51 -26.67 2.73
C ASN A 123 12.34 -25.55 1.69
N LEU A 124 11.74 -24.42 2.09
CA LEU A 124 11.60 -23.24 1.22
C LEU A 124 12.95 -22.65 0.85
N GLN A 125 13.87 -22.54 1.81
CA GLN A 125 15.21 -22.02 1.56
C GLN A 125 15.98 -22.89 0.58
N GLU A 126 15.92 -24.21 0.71
CA GLU A 126 16.56 -25.16 -0.20
C GLU A 126 15.98 -25.04 -1.62
N ALA A 127 14.65 -24.91 -1.74
CA ALA A 127 13.97 -24.80 -3.03
C ALA A 127 14.14 -23.44 -3.72
N LEU A 128 14.37 -22.38 -2.98
CA LEU A 128 14.59 -21.03 -3.55
C LEU A 128 16.04 -20.80 -3.96
N ASN A 129 16.99 -21.52 -3.33
CA ASN A 129 18.42 -21.42 -3.62
C ASN A 129 18.92 -22.41 -4.68
N GLY A 130 18.10 -23.40 -5.04
CA GLY A 130 18.38 -24.36 -6.13
C GLY A 130 17.86 -23.86 -7.44
#